data_421f568d12b8269920ba437ad00f1a1a
#
_entry.id   421f568d12b8269920ba437ad00f1a1a
#
_cell.length_a   1.000
_cell.length_b   1.000
_cell.length_c   1.000
_cell.angle_alpha   90.00
_cell.angle_beta   90.00
_cell.angle_gamma   90.00
#
_symmetry.space_group_name_H-M   'P 1'
#
loop_
_entity.id
_entity.type
_entity.pdbx_description
1 polymer ?
#
loop_
_entity_poly.entity_id
_entity_poly.type
_entity_poly.pdbx_seq_one_letter_code
_entity_poly.pdbx_strand_id
1 'polypeptide(L)'
;MTDIPLNRPRLALFDLDHTLLPIDSDYEWGEFTIRIGWNDPVEFARRNDEFYAHYQAGTLDVHDYVRFAIEAVRQRGPEAAAAAHAQFMREVIEPAIQPQACDLLRQHQAAGDEVLIITATNEFVTRPIAQALGVQQLLAMQLARDAQGWYTGEIDGIPTMREGKVRRMEQWLAERRLAWGDVESTFYSDSMNDVPLLEKVNHPVATNPDARLRALAHERGWRILDLFSDGTNQNAQPATAQDAAP
;
A
#
# COMPACT_ATOMS: atom_id res chain seq x y z
N MET A 1 4.07 -8.95 -44.39
CA MET A 1 4.85 -8.92 -43.15
C MET A 1 3.81 -9.13 -42.05
N THR A 2 3.74 -10.34 -41.54
CA THR A 2 2.84 -10.70 -40.43
C THR A 2 3.45 -10.09 -39.16
N ASP A 3 2.77 -9.07 -38.60
CA ASP A 3 3.06 -8.60 -37.25
C ASP A 3 2.92 -9.79 -36.28
N ILE A 4 4.05 -10.32 -35.86
CA ILE A 4 4.09 -11.19 -34.66
C ILE A 4 3.68 -10.27 -33.52
N PRO A 5 2.60 -10.54 -32.80
CA PRO A 5 2.26 -9.73 -31.62
C PRO A 5 3.44 -9.84 -30.67
N LEU A 6 4.18 -8.76 -30.50
CA LEU A 6 5.14 -8.63 -29.42
C LEU A 6 4.40 -8.96 -28.12
N ASN A 7 4.77 -10.08 -27.51
CA ASN A 7 4.19 -10.50 -26.24
C ASN A 7 4.57 -9.41 -25.22
N ARG A 8 3.67 -8.45 -24.97
CA ARG A 8 3.89 -7.35 -24.04
C ARG A 8 4.16 -7.94 -22.66
N PRO A 9 5.17 -7.44 -21.93
CA PRO A 9 5.34 -7.79 -20.53
C PRO A 9 4.03 -7.56 -19.77
N ARG A 10 3.62 -8.55 -18.98
CA ARG A 10 2.40 -8.45 -18.20
C ARG A 10 2.74 -8.09 -16.77
N LEU A 11 2.05 -7.09 -16.24
CA LEU A 11 2.25 -6.56 -14.91
C LEU A 11 0.98 -6.76 -14.08
N ALA A 12 1.13 -7.30 -12.89
CA ALA A 12 0.07 -7.38 -11.88
C ALA A 12 0.45 -6.48 -10.70
N LEU A 13 -0.22 -5.34 -10.60
CA LEU A 13 -0.01 -4.33 -9.57
C LEU A 13 -1.05 -4.53 -8.47
N PHE A 14 -0.62 -4.46 -7.23
CA PHE A 14 -1.49 -4.61 -6.06
C PHE A 14 -1.26 -3.46 -5.09
N ASP A 15 -2.33 -2.81 -4.66
CA ASP A 15 -2.30 -2.13 -3.38
C ASP A 15 -2.16 -3.15 -2.25
N LEU A 16 -1.82 -2.73 -1.03
CA LEU A 16 -1.52 -3.62 0.08
C LEU A 16 -2.68 -3.68 1.09
N ASP A 17 -2.90 -2.54 1.75
CA ASP A 17 -3.83 -2.42 2.87
C ASP A 17 -5.27 -2.54 2.35
N HIS A 18 -6.12 -3.30 3.04
CA HIS A 18 -7.48 -3.69 2.61
C HIS A 18 -7.58 -4.38 1.24
N THR A 19 -6.48 -4.47 0.47
CA THR A 19 -6.42 -5.14 -0.84
C THR A 19 -5.82 -6.54 -0.76
N LEU A 20 -4.55 -6.70 -0.33
CA LEU A 20 -3.87 -7.98 -0.08
C LEU A 20 -3.91 -8.39 1.39
N LEU A 21 -4.08 -7.43 2.29
CA LEU A 21 -4.36 -7.63 3.71
C LEU A 21 -5.78 -7.18 4.01
N PRO A 22 -6.52 -7.84 4.93
CA PRO A 22 -7.84 -7.37 5.38
C PRO A 22 -7.76 -6.23 6.41
N ILE A 23 -6.57 -5.71 6.67
CA ILE A 23 -6.24 -4.69 7.68
C ILE A 23 -5.40 -3.57 7.05
N ASP A 24 -5.31 -2.42 7.74
CA ASP A 24 -4.38 -1.33 7.44
C ASP A 24 -3.08 -1.55 8.22
N SER A 25 -1.98 -1.82 7.52
CA SER A 25 -0.70 -2.14 8.14
C SER A 25 -0.04 -0.95 8.83
N ASP A 26 -0.31 0.29 8.40
CA ASP A 26 0.23 1.50 9.03
C ASP A 26 -0.50 1.80 10.34
N TYR A 27 -1.83 1.67 10.33
CA TYR A 27 -2.65 1.77 11.54
C TYR A 27 -2.26 0.73 12.58
N GLU A 28 -2.17 -0.53 12.18
CA GLU A 28 -1.80 -1.64 13.08
C GLU A 28 -0.37 -1.48 13.63
N TRP A 29 0.56 -0.93 12.83
CA TRP A 29 1.88 -0.58 13.33
C TRP A 29 1.81 0.50 14.41
N GLY A 30 0.98 1.52 14.24
CA GLY A 30 0.72 2.55 15.25
C GLY A 30 0.22 1.96 16.55
N GLU A 31 -0.83 1.14 16.51
CA GLU A 31 -1.39 0.42 17.67
C GLU A 31 -0.37 -0.52 18.33
N PHE A 32 0.43 -1.21 17.51
CA PHE A 32 1.51 -2.05 18.02
C PHE A 32 2.55 -1.24 18.78
N THR A 33 2.96 -0.07 18.29
CA THR A 33 3.95 0.80 18.97
C THR A 33 3.43 1.35 20.29
N ILE A 34 2.14 1.61 20.42
CA ILE A 34 1.47 1.93 21.68
C ILE A 34 1.58 0.73 22.65
N ARG A 35 1.20 -0.46 22.18
CA ARG A 35 1.18 -1.69 23.00
C ARG A 35 2.56 -2.04 23.57
N ILE A 36 3.63 -1.81 22.83
CA ILE A 36 5.01 -2.05 23.31
C ILE A 36 5.62 -0.84 24.06
N GLY A 37 4.82 0.19 24.32
CA GLY A 37 5.25 1.35 25.11
C GLY A 37 6.22 2.31 24.38
N TRP A 38 6.20 2.34 23.06
CA TRP A 38 7.00 3.28 22.28
C TRP A 38 6.31 4.63 22.12
N ASN A 39 4.99 4.63 22.03
CA ASN A 39 4.15 5.82 21.94
C ASN A 39 3.21 5.91 23.15
N ASP A 40 2.96 7.13 23.63
CA ASP A 40 1.89 7.41 24.58
C ASP A 40 0.54 7.31 23.85
N PRO A 41 -0.42 6.52 24.34
CA PRO A 41 -1.69 6.30 23.65
C PRO A 41 -2.53 7.57 23.49
N VAL A 42 -2.49 8.48 24.48
CA VAL A 42 -3.31 9.71 24.45
C VAL A 42 -2.74 10.71 23.44
N GLU A 43 -1.43 10.91 23.49
CA GLU A 43 -0.75 11.83 22.57
C GLU A 43 -0.77 11.31 21.13
N PHE A 44 -0.58 9.99 20.95
CA PHE A 44 -0.65 9.38 19.62
C PHE A 44 -2.04 9.54 19.01
N ALA A 45 -3.10 9.20 19.73
CA ALA A 45 -4.48 9.35 19.27
C ALA A 45 -4.79 10.82 18.91
N ARG A 46 -4.41 11.77 19.78
CA ARG A 46 -4.61 13.20 19.51
C ARG A 46 -3.95 13.65 18.20
N ARG A 47 -2.69 13.27 17.96
CA ARG A 47 -1.97 13.63 16.73
C ARG A 47 -2.56 12.94 15.51
N ASN A 48 -2.94 11.68 15.65
CA ASN A 48 -3.55 10.93 14.56
C ASN A 48 -4.90 11.56 14.16
N ASP A 49 -5.73 11.97 15.13
CA ASP A 49 -7.00 12.67 14.87
C ASP A 49 -6.78 14.02 14.16
N GLU A 50 -5.72 14.76 14.52
CA GLU A 50 -5.34 16.01 13.84
C GLU A 50 -4.96 15.76 12.38
N PHE A 51 -4.14 14.75 12.10
CA PHE A 51 -3.79 14.36 10.74
C PHE A 51 -5.00 13.90 9.94
N TYR A 52 -5.91 13.15 10.57
CA TYR A 52 -7.15 12.71 9.94
C TYR A 52 -8.06 13.91 9.58
N ALA A 53 -8.20 14.89 10.47
CA ALA A 53 -8.95 16.11 10.17
C ALA A 53 -8.36 16.89 9.00
N HIS A 54 -7.03 17.03 8.94
CA HIS A 54 -6.33 17.65 7.81
C HIS A 54 -6.51 16.86 6.50
N TYR A 55 -6.51 15.54 6.58
CA TYR A 55 -6.77 14.69 5.43
C TYR A 55 -8.18 14.90 4.86
N GLN A 56 -9.20 14.90 5.74
CA GLN A 56 -10.59 15.17 5.32
C GLN A 56 -10.78 16.55 4.72
N ALA A 57 -10.07 17.56 5.27
CA ALA A 57 -10.08 18.92 4.75
C ALA A 57 -9.26 19.10 3.44
N GLY A 58 -8.54 18.07 2.99
CA GLY A 58 -7.64 18.16 1.83
C GLY A 58 -6.38 18.98 2.08
N THR A 59 -6.05 19.26 3.35
CA THR A 59 -4.92 20.11 3.77
C THR A 59 -3.79 19.30 4.41
N LEU A 60 -3.82 17.97 4.32
CA LEU A 60 -2.79 17.10 4.87
C LEU A 60 -1.43 17.37 4.22
N ASP A 61 -0.44 17.72 5.04
CA ASP A 61 0.96 17.65 4.64
C ASP A 61 1.46 16.20 4.82
N VAL A 62 1.71 15.52 3.72
CA VAL A 62 2.17 14.13 3.72
C VAL A 62 3.56 13.98 4.36
N HIS A 63 4.41 15.01 4.29
CA HIS A 63 5.73 14.99 4.92
C HIS A 63 5.62 15.05 6.45
N ASP A 64 4.72 15.89 6.97
CA ASP A 64 4.45 15.95 8.41
C ASP A 64 3.85 14.64 8.92
N TYR A 65 2.94 14.03 8.15
CA TYR A 65 2.40 12.71 8.48
C TYR A 65 3.48 11.63 8.54
N VAL A 66 4.35 11.56 7.54
CA VAL A 66 5.44 10.56 7.51
C VAL A 66 6.41 10.76 8.68
N ARG A 67 6.77 12.02 9.03
CA ARG A 67 7.58 12.29 10.22
C ARG A 67 6.94 11.73 11.48
N PHE A 68 5.63 11.90 11.63
CA PHE A 68 4.86 11.37 12.74
C PHE A 68 4.85 9.84 12.75
N ALA A 69 4.51 9.20 11.64
CA ALA A 69 4.38 7.74 11.52
C ALA A 69 5.69 7.00 11.81
N ILE A 70 6.86 7.59 11.42
CA ILE A 70 8.17 6.97 11.60
C ILE A 70 8.93 7.46 12.85
N GLU A 71 8.37 8.39 13.63
CA GLU A 71 9.07 9.04 14.74
C GLU A 71 9.58 8.04 15.78
N ALA A 72 8.73 7.13 16.25
CA ALA A 72 9.09 6.13 17.24
C ALA A 72 10.20 5.19 16.73
N VAL A 73 10.13 4.76 15.48
CA VAL A 73 11.14 3.94 14.80
C VAL A 73 12.48 4.67 14.79
N ARG A 74 12.47 5.94 14.39
CA ARG A 74 13.65 6.79 14.27
C ARG A 74 14.38 6.96 15.62
N GLN A 75 13.60 7.21 16.69
CA GLN A 75 14.12 7.43 18.04
C GLN A 75 14.74 6.17 18.67
N ARG A 76 14.22 4.98 18.33
CA ARG A 76 14.67 3.71 18.90
C ARG A 76 15.91 3.12 18.22
N GLY A 77 16.18 3.53 16.99
CA GLY A 77 17.32 3.08 16.20
C GLY A 77 17.12 1.71 15.54
N PRO A 78 18.07 1.30 14.69
CA PRO A 78 17.90 0.19 13.77
C PRO A 78 17.70 -1.17 14.45
N GLU A 79 18.43 -1.48 15.50
CA GLU A 79 18.37 -2.77 16.18
C GLU A 79 17.01 -2.97 16.88
N ALA A 80 16.57 -1.98 17.67
CA ALA A 80 15.30 -2.04 18.37
C ALA A 80 14.13 -2.04 17.37
N ALA A 81 14.22 -1.24 16.31
CA ALA A 81 13.20 -1.18 15.27
C ALA A 81 13.08 -2.52 14.53
N ALA A 82 14.18 -3.18 14.19
CA ALA A 82 14.15 -4.50 13.56
C ALA A 82 13.53 -5.56 14.48
N ALA A 83 13.86 -5.56 15.77
CA ALA A 83 13.28 -6.49 16.75
C ALA A 83 11.77 -6.28 16.92
N ALA A 84 11.33 -5.02 17.04
CA ALA A 84 9.93 -4.66 17.15
C ALA A 84 9.16 -5.02 15.86
N HIS A 85 9.74 -4.76 14.69
CA HIS A 85 9.11 -5.13 13.42
C HIS A 85 8.97 -6.65 13.28
N ALA A 86 9.98 -7.43 13.67
CA ALA A 86 9.89 -8.89 13.66
C ALA A 86 8.79 -9.41 14.61
N GLN A 87 8.58 -8.73 15.75
CA GLN A 87 7.47 -9.04 16.65
C GLN A 87 6.12 -8.68 16.02
N PHE A 88 6.00 -7.49 15.41
CA PHE A 88 4.82 -7.04 14.68
C PHE A 88 4.41 -8.02 13.57
N MET A 89 5.38 -8.48 12.77
CA MET A 89 5.12 -9.49 11.74
C MET A 89 4.46 -10.73 12.33
N ARG A 90 5.05 -11.30 13.38
CA ARG A 90 4.52 -12.55 14.00
C ARG A 90 3.15 -12.38 14.66
N GLU A 91 2.93 -11.25 15.33
CA GLU A 91 1.74 -11.06 16.17
C GLU A 91 0.55 -10.47 15.41
N VAL A 92 0.80 -9.69 14.36
CA VAL A 92 -0.23 -8.93 13.65
C VAL A 92 -0.33 -9.32 12.18
N ILE A 93 0.78 -9.25 11.44
CA ILE A 93 0.74 -9.37 9.99
C ILE A 93 0.56 -10.83 9.54
N GLU A 94 1.39 -11.77 10.03
CA GLU A 94 1.31 -13.17 9.61
C GLU A 94 -0.08 -13.79 9.87
N PRO A 95 -0.73 -13.53 11.04
CA PRO A 95 -2.11 -13.96 11.24
C PRO A 95 -3.15 -13.32 10.32
N ALA A 96 -2.87 -12.12 9.80
CA ALA A 96 -3.77 -11.40 8.91
C ALA A 96 -3.62 -11.81 7.43
N ILE A 97 -2.52 -12.46 7.05
CA ILE A 97 -2.32 -12.94 5.67
C ILE A 97 -3.35 -14.04 5.36
N GLN A 98 -4.22 -13.77 4.39
CA GLN A 98 -5.28 -14.69 3.99
C GLN A 98 -4.85 -15.57 2.82
N PRO A 99 -5.24 -16.88 2.79
CA PRO A 99 -4.92 -17.78 1.68
C PRO A 99 -5.37 -17.25 0.31
N GLN A 100 -6.52 -16.56 0.25
CA GLN A 100 -7.08 -16.02 -0.98
C GLN A 100 -6.15 -14.98 -1.63
N ALA A 101 -5.50 -14.12 -0.83
CA ALA A 101 -4.52 -13.16 -1.32
C ALA A 101 -3.28 -13.86 -1.86
N CYS A 102 -2.77 -14.87 -1.14
CA CYS A 102 -1.64 -15.67 -1.59
C CYS A 102 -1.96 -16.45 -2.89
N ASP A 103 -3.19 -16.97 -3.02
CA ASP A 103 -3.63 -17.68 -4.22
C ASP A 103 -3.70 -16.74 -5.42
N LEU A 104 -4.22 -15.52 -5.24
CA LEU A 104 -4.27 -14.50 -6.29
C LEU A 104 -2.87 -14.11 -6.77
N LEU A 105 -1.93 -13.89 -5.86
CA LEU A 105 -0.53 -13.60 -6.20
C LEU A 105 0.10 -14.77 -6.97
N ARG A 106 -0.08 -16.01 -6.50
CA ARG A 106 0.44 -17.21 -7.16
C ARG A 106 -0.14 -17.42 -8.57
N GLN A 107 -1.41 -17.10 -8.79
CA GLN A 107 -2.03 -17.18 -10.11
C GLN A 107 -1.32 -16.26 -11.12
N HIS A 108 -1.03 -15.01 -10.75
CA HIS A 108 -0.29 -14.08 -11.60
C HIS A 108 1.15 -14.54 -11.83
N GLN A 109 1.85 -14.96 -10.77
CA GLN A 109 3.22 -15.49 -10.88
C GLN A 109 3.29 -16.72 -11.80
N ALA A 110 2.35 -17.66 -11.65
CA ALA A 110 2.27 -18.87 -12.49
C ALA A 110 1.92 -18.54 -13.96
N ALA A 111 1.17 -17.45 -14.17
CA ALA A 111 0.87 -16.95 -15.51
C ALA A 111 2.05 -16.20 -16.17
N GLY A 112 3.15 -15.98 -15.42
CA GLY A 112 4.33 -15.25 -15.89
C GLY A 112 4.20 -13.74 -15.83
N ASP A 113 3.28 -13.21 -15.05
CA ASP A 113 3.14 -11.77 -14.80
C ASP A 113 4.23 -11.30 -13.82
N GLU A 114 4.81 -10.13 -14.05
CA GLU A 114 5.64 -9.48 -13.05
C GLU A 114 4.72 -8.86 -11.99
N VAL A 115 4.87 -9.32 -10.74
CA VAL A 115 4.01 -8.94 -9.63
C VAL A 115 4.66 -7.83 -8.82
N LEU A 116 3.94 -6.72 -8.60
CA LEU A 116 4.39 -5.58 -7.83
C LEU A 116 3.36 -5.19 -6.76
N ILE A 117 3.84 -4.82 -5.57
CA ILE A 117 3.03 -4.09 -4.60
C ILE A 117 3.32 -2.59 -4.76
N ILE A 118 2.25 -1.76 -4.82
CA ILE A 118 2.33 -0.31 -4.86
C ILE A 118 1.41 0.28 -3.79
N THR A 119 1.99 0.81 -2.71
CA THR A 119 1.26 1.23 -1.50
C THR A 119 1.64 2.63 -1.05
N ALA A 120 0.69 3.33 -0.41
CA ALA A 120 0.94 4.63 0.22
C ALA A 120 1.68 4.49 1.55
N THR A 121 1.66 3.31 2.17
CA THR A 121 2.36 3.03 3.43
C THR A 121 3.88 3.01 3.23
N ASN A 122 4.62 3.42 4.24
CA ASN A 122 6.07 3.58 4.16
C ASN A 122 6.82 2.23 4.06
N GLU A 123 8.03 2.29 3.46
CA GLU A 123 8.83 1.09 3.18
C GLU A 123 9.30 0.33 4.42
N PHE A 124 9.42 1.00 5.59
CA PHE A 124 9.82 0.35 6.82
C PHE A 124 8.77 -0.67 7.26
N VAL A 125 7.49 -0.30 7.21
CA VAL A 125 6.38 -1.20 7.56
C VAL A 125 6.19 -2.27 6.50
N THR A 126 6.18 -1.90 5.22
CA THR A 126 5.66 -2.74 4.14
C THR A 126 6.66 -3.70 3.52
N ARG A 127 7.97 -3.45 3.59
CA ARG A 127 8.98 -4.31 2.96
C ARG A 127 8.99 -5.75 3.50
N PRO A 128 8.98 -5.99 4.82
CA PRO A 128 8.87 -7.35 5.35
C PRO A 128 7.52 -8.01 5.01
N ILE A 129 6.44 -7.23 4.91
CA ILE A 129 5.12 -7.73 4.49
C ILE A 129 5.17 -8.23 3.05
N ALA A 130 5.72 -7.43 2.12
CA ALA A 130 5.90 -7.83 0.73
C ALA A 130 6.73 -9.13 0.62
N GLN A 131 7.79 -9.26 1.42
CA GLN A 131 8.61 -10.48 1.49
C GLN A 131 7.80 -11.69 1.98
N ALA A 132 6.99 -11.53 3.02
CA ALA A 132 6.12 -12.60 3.54
C ALA A 132 5.07 -13.05 2.52
N LEU A 133 4.57 -12.12 1.69
CA LEU A 133 3.68 -12.40 0.55
C LEU A 133 4.41 -12.97 -0.68
N GLY A 134 5.75 -13.10 -0.65
CA GLY A 134 6.55 -13.60 -1.78
C GLY A 134 6.66 -12.61 -2.95
N VAL A 135 6.44 -11.31 -2.71
CA VAL A 135 6.54 -10.25 -3.73
C VAL A 135 7.88 -9.53 -3.61
N GLN A 136 8.65 -9.54 -4.69
CA GLN A 136 9.99 -8.93 -4.75
C GLN A 136 9.93 -7.42 -5.05
N GLN A 137 8.99 -7.00 -5.90
CA GLN A 137 8.87 -5.63 -6.35
C GLN A 137 7.92 -4.85 -5.44
N LEU A 138 8.45 -3.82 -4.78
CA LEU A 138 7.69 -2.97 -3.87
C LEU A 138 7.95 -1.49 -4.20
N LEU A 139 6.89 -0.78 -4.53
CA LEU A 139 6.83 0.67 -4.67
C LEU A 139 6.06 1.24 -3.47
N ALA A 140 6.74 1.43 -2.36
CA ALA A 140 6.22 2.03 -1.14
C ALA A 140 6.62 3.50 -1.03
N MET A 141 6.08 4.21 -0.05
CA MET A 141 6.60 5.51 0.36
C MET A 141 8.05 5.34 0.82
N GLN A 142 8.98 5.84 0.03
CA GLN A 142 10.41 5.74 0.34
C GLN A 142 10.81 6.76 1.40
N LEU A 143 11.68 6.33 2.31
CA LEU A 143 12.16 7.13 3.42
C LEU A 143 13.61 7.52 3.20
N ALA A 144 13.91 8.81 3.33
CA ALA A 144 15.26 9.32 3.24
C ALA A 144 16.13 8.79 4.40
N ARG A 145 17.42 8.55 4.09
CA ARG A 145 18.40 8.02 5.04
C ARG A 145 19.55 8.99 5.24
N ASP A 146 20.07 9.02 6.45
CA ASP A 146 21.25 9.78 6.79
C ASP A 146 22.56 9.08 6.32
N ALA A 147 23.69 9.69 6.63
CA ALA A 147 25.01 9.15 6.29
C ALA A 147 25.33 7.80 6.97
N GLN A 148 24.63 7.45 8.03
CA GLN A 148 24.70 6.17 8.73
C GLN A 148 23.75 5.12 8.16
N GLY A 149 22.92 5.50 7.16
CA GLY A 149 21.92 4.64 6.51
C GLY A 149 20.64 4.50 7.31
N TRP A 150 20.40 5.33 8.35
CA TRP A 150 19.17 5.30 9.13
C TRP A 150 18.15 6.34 8.67
N TYR A 151 16.88 6.13 8.99
CA TYR A 151 15.80 7.00 8.57
C TYR A 151 15.88 8.40 9.17
N THR A 152 15.72 9.43 8.34
CA THR A 152 15.68 10.84 8.76
C THR A 152 14.29 11.28 9.20
N GLY A 153 13.25 10.58 8.76
CA GLY A 153 11.86 10.98 8.89
C GLY A 153 11.32 11.75 7.68
N GLU A 154 12.17 11.97 6.67
CA GLU A 154 11.76 12.64 5.43
C GLU A 154 11.42 11.60 4.34
N ILE A 155 10.58 12.02 3.38
CA ILE A 155 10.29 11.22 2.20
C ILE A 155 11.45 11.35 1.20
N ASP A 156 11.82 10.22 0.58
CA ASP A 156 12.73 10.21 -0.55
C ASP A 156 11.96 10.02 -1.87
N GLY A 157 12.10 11.00 -2.77
CA GLY A 157 11.48 10.96 -4.09
C GLY A 157 9.98 11.27 -4.10
N ILE A 158 9.23 10.54 -4.91
CA ILE A 158 7.80 10.79 -5.16
C ILE A 158 6.95 10.04 -4.13
N PRO A 159 6.09 10.72 -3.36
CA PRO A 159 5.12 10.06 -2.49
C PRO A 159 4.19 9.12 -3.28
N THR A 160 4.03 7.87 -2.82
CA THR A 160 3.21 6.83 -3.48
C THR A 160 1.73 6.93 -3.09
N MET A 161 1.15 8.12 -3.24
CA MET A 161 -0.25 8.40 -2.89
C MET A 161 -0.95 9.09 -4.05
N ARG A 162 -2.18 8.72 -4.35
CA ARG A 162 -3.00 9.28 -5.44
C ARG A 162 -2.25 9.27 -6.78
N GLU A 163 -2.13 10.44 -7.44
CA GLU A 163 -1.35 10.61 -8.69
C GLU A 163 0.12 10.23 -8.52
N GLY A 164 0.63 10.24 -7.29
CA GLY A 164 1.99 9.80 -6.97
C GLY A 164 2.20 8.32 -7.30
N LYS A 165 1.20 7.44 -7.13
CA LYS A 165 1.29 6.04 -7.58
C LYS A 165 1.51 5.95 -9.08
N VAL A 166 0.79 6.75 -9.90
CA VAL A 166 0.98 6.79 -11.36
C VAL A 166 2.41 7.21 -11.69
N ARG A 167 2.89 8.31 -11.10
CA ARG A 167 4.24 8.85 -11.34
C ARG A 167 5.34 7.88 -10.91
N ARG A 168 5.17 7.18 -9.78
CA ARG A 168 6.10 6.15 -9.32
C ARG A 168 6.15 4.96 -10.26
N MET A 169 4.99 4.55 -10.79
CA MET A 169 4.94 3.49 -11.79
C MET A 169 5.57 3.92 -13.12
N GLU A 170 5.36 5.16 -13.55
CA GLU A 170 6.01 5.72 -14.75
C GLU A 170 7.54 5.76 -14.60
N GLN A 171 8.04 6.15 -13.42
CA GLN A 171 9.47 6.09 -13.10
C GLN A 171 10.00 4.65 -13.18
N TRP A 172 9.30 3.70 -12.56
CA TRP A 172 9.66 2.28 -12.56
C TRP A 172 9.72 1.68 -14.00
N LEU A 173 8.76 2.05 -14.85
CA LEU A 173 8.73 1.67 -16.26
C LEU A 173 9.92 2.31 -17.03
N ALA A 174 10.16 3.60 -16.84
CA ALA A 174 11.23 4.32 -17.52
C ALA A 174 12.62 3.77 -17.18
N GLU A 175 12.88 3.36 -15.93
CA GLU A 175 14.10 2.68 -15.51
C GLU A 175 14.35 1.38 -16.28
N ARG A 176 13.27 0.75 -16.78
CA ARG A 176 13.28 -0.47 -17.62
C ARG A 176 13.20 -0.18 -19.12
N ARG A 177 13.18 1.11 -19.51
CA ARG A 177 13.00 1.59 -20.88
C ARG A 177 11.66 1.18 -21.48
N LEU A 178 10.63 1.14 -20.63
CA LEU A 178 9.25 0.85 -20.98
C LEU A 178 8.36 2.07 -20.72
N ALA A 179 7.22 2.10 -21.40
CA ALA A 179 6.13 3.03 -21.16
C ALA A 179 4.82 2.23 -20.99
N TRP A 180 3.73 2.90 -20.60
CA TRP A 180 2.43 2.26 -20.43
C TRP A 180 1.94 1.50 -21.68
N GLY A 181 2.26 1.99 -22.87
CA GLY A 181 1.90 1.33 -24.13
C GLY A 181 2.66 0.03 -24.43
N ASP A 182 3.78 -0.22 -23.72
CA ASP A 182 4.64 -1.38 -23.93
C ASP A 182 4.29 -2.56 -23.02
N VAL A 183 3.38 -2.37 -22.08
CA VAL A 183 3.00 -3.37 -21.07
C VAL A 183 1.49 -3.65 -21.10
N GLU A 184 1.11 -4.82 -20.59
CA GLU A 184 -0.28 -5.18 -20.27
C GLU A 184 -0.40 -5.21 -18.77
N SER A 185 -1.18 -4.28 -18.21
CA SER A 185 -1.21 -4.03 -16.76
C SER A 185 -2.58 -4.28 -16.15
N THR A 186 -2.59 -4.99 -15.02
CA THR A 186 -3.74 -5.15 -14.13
C THR A 186 -3.44 -4.48 -12.81
N PHE A 187 -4.39 -3.73 -12.23
CA PHE A 187 -4.21 -3.14 -10.90
C PHE A 187 -5.40 -3.45 -10.01
N TYR A 188 -5.10 -3.92 -8.81
CA TYR A 188 -6.02 -4.29 -7.74
C TYR A 188 -5.95 -3.26 -6.62
N SER A 189 -7.07 -2.64 -6.24
CA SER A 189 -7.15 -1.69 -5.14
C SER A 189 -8.56 -1.60 -4.57
N ASP A 190 -8.67 -1.35 -3.26
CA ASP A 190 -9.89 -1.10 -2.51
C ASP A 190 -10.26 0.39 -2.45
N SER A 191 -9.30 1.30 -2.74
CA SER A 191 -9.34 2.71 -2.36
C SER A 191 -9.73 3.66 -3.49
N MET A 192 -10.60 4.62 -3.19
CA MET A 192 -10.88 5.78 -4.06
C MET A 192 -9.63 6.62 -4.35
N ASN A 193 -8.64 6.63 -3.47
CA ASN A 193 -7.37 7.35 -3.68
C ASN A 193 -6.56 6.78 -4.85
N ASP A 194 -6.84 5.55 -5.25
CA ASP A 194 -6.15 4.83 -6.31
C ASP A 194 -6.84 4.94 -7.69
N VAL A 195 -7.96 5.67 -7.76
CA VAL A 195 -8.66 5.92 -9.02
C VAL A 195 -7.72 6.43 -10.12
N PRO A 196 -6.76 7.35 -9.87
CA PRO A 196 -5.84 7.78 -10.91
C PRO A 196 -5.01 6.63 -11.53
N LEU A 197 -4.63 5.61 -10.75
CA LEU A 197 -3.91 4.45 -11.26
C LEU A 197 -4.86 3.40 -11.85
N LEU A 198 -6.04 3.19 -11.25
CA LEU A 198 -7.10 2.33 -11.80
C LEU A 198 -7.53 2.78 -13.21
N GLU A 199 -7.63 4.09 -13.44
CA GLU A 199 -7.94 4.65 -14.76
C GLU A 199 -6.78 4.55 -15.76
N LYS A 200 -5.55 4.32 -15.29
CA LYS A 200 -4.35 4.30 -16.13
C LYS A 200 -4.04 2.92 -16.70
N VAL A 201 -4.37 1.86 -15.98
CA VAL A 201 -4.04 0.47 -16.34
C VAL A 201 -5.00 -0.10 -17.38
N ASN A 202 -4.61 -1.21 -18.03
CA ASN A 202 -5.46 -1.90 -19.00
C ASN A 202 -6.64 -2.61 -18.31
N HIS A 203 -6.42 -3.19 -17.14
CA HIS A 203 -7.40 -4.00 -16.42
C HIS A 203 -7.54 -3.53 -14.96
N PRO A 204 -8.38 -2.51 -14.71
CA PRO A 204 -8.69 -2.09 -13.34
C PRO A 204 -9.56 -3.12 -12.62
N VAL A 205 -9.23 -3.41 -11.37
CA VAL A 205 -9.98 -4.32 -10.50
C VAL A 205 -10.22 -3.64 -9.15
N ALA A 206 -11.47 -3.27 -8.90
CA ALA A 206 -11.90 -2.80 -7.59
C ALA A 206 -11.98 -4.01 -6.64
N THR A 207 -11.04 -4.08 -5.69
CA THR A 207 -10.83 -5.23 -4.80
C THR A 207 -11.30 -4.87 -3.41
N ASN A 208 -12.21 -5.64 -2.82
CA ASN A 208 -12.86 -5.36 -1.53
C ASN A 208 -13.40 -3.91 -1.42
N PRO A 209 -13.96 -3.32 -2.50
CA PRO A 209 -14.24 -1.90 -2.56
C PRO A 209 -15.30 -1.47 -1.56
N ASP A 210 -15.13 -0.27 -0.99
CA ASP A 210 -16.20 0.42 -0.28
C ASP A 210 -17.40 0.73 -1.21
N ALA A 211 -18.48 1.30 -0.66
CA ALA A 211 -19.68 1.62 -1.45
C ALA A 211 -19.39 2.64 -2.57
N ARG A 212 -18.44 3.56 -2.38
CA ARG A 212 -18.10 4.62 -3.34
C ARG A 212 -17.31 4.06 -4.51
N LEU A 213 -16.24 3.31 -4.23
CA LEU A 213 -15.43 2.68 -5.28
C LEU A 213 -16.25 1.61 -6.02
N ARG A 214 -17.11 0.88 -5.32
CA ARG A 214 -18.02 -0.11 -5.93
C ARG A 214 -18.99 0.56 -6.93
N ALA A 215 -19.58 1.70 -6.55
CA ALA A 215 -20.44 2.46 -7.43
C ALA A 215 -19.70 2.96 -8.68
N LEU A 216 -18.50 3.51 -8.49
CA LEU A 216 -17.64 3.95 -9.60
C LEU A 216 -17.24 2.78 -10.50
N ALA A 217 -16.87 1.63 -9.93
CA ALA A 217 -16.51 0.44 -10.69
C ALA A 217 -17.67 -0.05 -11.56
N HIS A 218 -18.92 -0.04 -11.05
CA HIS A 218 -20.11 -0.33 -11.85
C HIS A 218 -20.29 0.67 -12.98
N GLU A 219 -20.15 1.98 -12.71
CA GLU A 219 -20.28 3.04 -13.73
C GLU A 219 -19.25 2.87 -14.85
N ARG A 220 -18.00 2.53 -14.50
CA ARG A 220 -16.88 2.39 -15.43
C ARG A 220 -16.76 1.02 -16.07
N GLY A 221 -17.59 0.05 -15.66
CA GLY A 221 -17.50 -1.34 -16.11
C GLY A 221 -16.24 -2.06 -15.65
N TRP A 222 -15.66 -1.64 -14.53
CA TRP A 222 -14.49 -2.30 -13.94
C TRP A 222 -14.87 -3.62 -13.27
N ARG A 223 -13.93 -4.55 -13.27
CA ARG A 223 -14.10 -5.80 -12.50
C ARG A 223 -14.15 -5.47 -11.01
N ILE A 224 -15.07 -6.14 -10.29
CA ILE A 224 -15.14 -6.12 -8.83
C ILE A 224 -14.71 -7.49 -8.30
N LEU A 225 -13.89 -7.52 -7.28
CA LEU A 225 -13.40 -8.71 -6.61
C LEU A 225 -13.56 -8.56 -5.09
N ASP A 226 -14.51 -9.28 -4.52
CA ASP A 226 -14.67 -9.37 -3.06
C ASP A 226 -13.78 -10.53 -2.55
N LEU A 227 -12.50 -10.21 -2.31
CA LEU A 227 -11.46 -11.20 -2.00
C LEU A 227 -11.63 -11.82 -0.62
N PHE A 228 -12.14 -11.05 0.35
CA PHE A 228 -12.30 -11.45 1.75
C PHE A 228 -13.76 -11.66 2.17
N SER A 229 -14.66 -12.01 1.25
CA SER A 229 -16.10 -12.09 1.49
C SER A 229 -16.57 -13.24 2.38
N ASP A 230 -15.70 -14.18 2.72
CA ASP A 230 -16.05 -15.33 3.57
C ASP A 230 -15.88 -15.03 5.08
N GLY A 231 -16.69 -14.12 5.62
CA GLY A 231 -17.04 -14.12 7.05
C GLY A 231 -16.19 -13.27 8.00
N THR A 232 -15.19 -12.51 7.55
CA THR A 232 -14.32 -11.72 8.46
C THR A 232 -14.54 -10.20 8.45
N ASN A 233 -15.47 -9.70 7.66
CA ASN A 233 -15.77 -8.25 7.60
C ASN A 233 -16.73 -7.81 8.72
N GLN A 234 -16.47 -8.20 10.00
CA GLN A 234 -17.26 -7.79 11.17
C GLN A 234 -16.62 -6.67 12.00
N ASN A 235 -15.45 -6.19 11.65
CA ASN A 235 -14.88 -5.01 12.29
C ASN A 235 -14.72 -3.90 11.24
N ALA A 236 -15.79 -3.10 11.08
CA ALA A 236 -15.65 -1.76 10.51
C ALA A 236 -14.77 -0.97 11.50
N GLN A 237 -13.46 -1.01 11.29
CA GLN A 237 -12.56 -0.03 11.89
C GLN A 237 -13.01 1.37 11.44
N PRO A 238 -12.91 2.40 12.28
CA PRO A 238 -13.16 3.75 11.82
C PRO A 238 -12.25 4.01 10.62
N ALA A 239 -12.83 4.55 9.55
CA ALA A 239 -12.13 4.87 8.31
C ALA A 239 -10.79 5.54 8.65
N THR A 240 -9.70 4.92 8.21
CA THR A 240 -8.36 5.49 8.37
C THR A 240 -8.23 6.75 7.53
N ALA A 241 -7.20 7.54 7.76
CA ALA A 241 -6.93 8.75 6.99
C ALA A 241 -6.82 8.51 5.47
N GLN A 242 -6.81 7.25 5.02
CA GLN A 242 -6.74 6.85 3.61
C GLN A 242 -8.13 6.72 2.95
N ASP A 243 -9.20 6.40 3.72
CA ASP A 243 -10.50 6.02 3.15
C ASP A 243 -11.51 7.16 2.99
N ALA A 244 -11.25 8.32 3.60
CA ALA A 244 -12.17 9.46 3.56
C ALA A 244 -11.71 10.53 2.57
N ALA A 245 -12.13 10.44 1.33
CA ALA A 245 -12.13 11.56 0.40
C ALA A 245 -13.56 11.88 -0.05
N PRO A 246 -13.93 13.17 -0.19
CA PRO A 246 -15.20 13.55 -0.80
C PRO A 246 -15.24 13.22 -2.29
#